data_b6fabe700a2c0804b0a92bbb6a8a654b
#
_entry.id   b6fabe700a2c0804b0a92bbb6a8a654b
#
_cell.length_a   1.000
_cell.length_b   1.000
_cell.length_c   1.000
_cell.angle_alpha   90.00
_cell.angle_beta   90.00
_cell.angle_gamma   90.00
#
_symmetry.space_group_name_H-M   'P 1'
#
loop_
_entity.id
_entity.type
_entity.pdbx_description
1 polymer ?
#
loop_
_entity_poly.entity_id
_entity_poly.type
_entity_poly.pdbx_seq_one_letter_code
_entity_poly.pdbx_strand_id
1 'polypeptide(L)'
;MSSSPTSPAQASPSRHERLLTVLESVPDPRDRRGVRYPLAGVLAVAVTAVIAGCRSFAAIGQWAAQADAEHLAEFGLTRTSAPDESTLRKLFARIDADALDGAVGRWMWTRTRIVGGRRVIALDGKTVRGARTRPDGKAPHLIAAFDHAAGAVLGQVAVDAKSNEIPAARTLLAGLELTGVTVTMDAMHTQTDTATLITTAGGDYVFTVKANMPTLHDKLKNLPWSDVPATRQTTTGRGQRVTRTIKVAAVPDWIAFPGAAQGRPAPAHRHQGRPQDG
;
A
#
# COMPACT_ATOMS: atom_id res chain seq x y z
N MET A 1 -18.04 -40.13 40.20
CA MET A 1 -16.83 -39.69 39.46
C MET A 1 -17.20 -39.57 38.00
N SER A 2 -17.60 -38.40 37.60
CA SER A 2 -18.06 -38.12 36.21
C SER A 2 -16.94 -37.39 35.47
N SER A 3 -16.37 -38.10 34.49
CA SER A 3 -15.31 -37.55 33.64
C SER A 3 -15.95 -36.76 32.50
N SER A 4 -15.84 -35.44 32.52
CA SER A 4 -16.24 -34.56 31.38
C SER A 4 -15.29 -34.79 30.21
N PRO A 5 -15.80 -34.89 28.97
CA PRO A 5 -14.93 -34.98 27.79
C PRO A 5 -14.30 -33.60 27.51
N THR A 6 -12.99 -33.57 27.49
CA THR A 6 -12.21 -32.43 27.05
C THR A 6 -12.50 -32.17 25.56
N SER A 7 -13.14 -31.04 25.27
CA SER A 7 -13.35 -30.57 23.89
C SER A 7 -12.02 -30.36 23.20
N PRO A 8 -11.81 -30.84 21.97
CA PRO A 8 -10.55 -30.58 21.25
C PRO A 8 -10.43 -29.08 20.99
N ALA A 9 -9.35 -28.49 21.50
CA ALA A 9 -8.99 -27.12 21.19
C ALA A 9 -8.95 -26.94 19.67
N GLN A 10 -9.84 -26.13 19.13
CA GLN A 10 -9.81 -25.74 17.72
C GLN A 10 -8.46 -25.04 17.48
N ALA A 11 -7.58 -25.73 16.75
CA ALA A 11 -6.31 -25.16 16.30
C ALA A 11 -6.60 -23.85 15.54
N SER A 12 -5.98 -22.77 15.95
CA SER A 12 -6.09 -21.49 15.25
C SER A 12 -5.66 -21.72 13.79
N PRO A 13 -6.45 -21.25 12.79
CA PRO A 13 -6.14 -21.47 11.39
C PRO A 13 -4.72 -20.97 11.07
N SER A 14 -3.97 -21.76 10.30
CA SER A 14 -2.59 -21.39 9.91
C SER A 14 -2.57 -20.07 9.14
N ARG A 15 -1.43 -19.39 9.09
CA ARG A 15 -1.30 -18.16 8.30
C ARG A 15 -1.64 -18.35 6.82
N HIS A 16 -1.33 -19.55 6.27
CA HIS A 16 -1.58 -19.92 4.88
C HIS A 16 -3.07 -20.13 4.61
N GLU A 17 -3.78 -20.78 5.53
CA GLU A 17 -5.23 -21.04 5.40
C GLU A 17 -6.04 -19.75 5.24
N ARG A 18 -5.69 -18.67 5.98
CA ARG A 18 -6.33 -17.36 5.80
C ARG A 18 -6.03 -16.71 4.46
N LEU A 19 -4.82 -16.90 3.91
CA LEU A 19 -4.49 -16.44 2.57
C LEU A 19 -5.29 -17.19 1.51
N LEU A 20 -5.37 -18.50 1.62
CA LEU A 20 -6.18 -19.33 0.71
C LEU A 20 -7.65 -18.88 0.70
N THR A 21 -8.24 -18.67 1.87
CA THR A 21 -9.65 -18.24 2.00
C THR A 21 -9.93 -16.92 1.25
N VAL A 22 -9.05 -15.93 1.34
CA VAL A 22 -9.25 -14.67 0.60
C VAL A 22 -8.99 -14.83 -0.89
N LEU A 23 -8.09 -15.72 -1.29
CA LEU A 23 -7.77 -15.98 -2.71
C LEU A 23 -8.85 -16.82 -3.41
N GLU A 24 -9.68 -17.55 -2.68
CA GLU A 24 -10.87 -18.26 -3.23
C GLU A 24 -11.90 -17.29 -3.82
N SER A 25 -11.88 -16.00 -3.40
CA SER A 25 -12.76 -14.97 -3.97
C SER A 25 -12.35 -14.50 -5.37
N VAL A 26 -11.15 -14.86 -5.84
CA VAL A 26 -10.67 -14.47 -7.17
C VAL A 26 -11.30 -15.38 -8.23
N PRO A 27 -11.95 -14.83 -9.27
CA PRO A 27 -12.56 -15.64 -10.33
C PRO A 27 -11.53 -16.44 -11.12
N ASP A 28 -11.79 -17.73 -11.36
CA ASP A 28 -10.91 -18.58 -12.16
C ASP A 28 -11.16 -18.35 -13.66
N PRO A 29 -10.19 -17.79 -14.42
CA PRO A 29 -10.34 -17.52 -15.83
C PRO A 29 -10.16 -18.77 -16.72
N ARG A 30 -9.93 -19.96 -16.14
CA ARG A 30 -9.60 -21.18 -16.87
C ARG A 30 -10.85 -22.01 -17.14
N ASP A 31 -10.87 -22.72 -18.27
CA ASP A 31 -11.87 -23.73 -18.56
C ASP A 31 -11.68 -24.96 -17.67
N ARG A 32 -12.77 -25.54 -17.19
CA ARG A 32 -12.74 -26.70 -16.27
C ARG A 32 -11.87 -27.86 -16.76
N ARG A 33 -11.81 -28.11 -18.07
CA ARG A 33 -11.00 -29.19 -18.67
C ARG A 33 -9.48 -28.98 -18.53
N GLY A 34 -9.01 -27.75 -18.30
CA GLY A 34 -7.58 -27.43 -18.20
C GLY A 34 -7.06 -27.25 -16.79
N VAL A 35 -7.93 -27.36 -15.76
CA VAL A 35 -7.56 -27.08 -14.37
C VAL A 35 -6.83 -28.28 -13.77
N ARG A 36 -5.51 -28.14 -13.60
CA ARG A 36 -4.67 -29.14 -12.89
C ARG A 36 -4.48 -28.83 -11.42
N TYR A 37 -4.54 -27.56 -11.06
CA TYR A 37 -4.30 -27.04 -9.71
C TYR A 37 -5.44 -26.09 -9.32
N PRO A 38 -5.92 -26.10 -8.07
CA PRO A 38 -6.85 -25.09 -7.55
C PRO A 38 -6.27 -23.69 -7.74
N LEU A 39 -7.09 -22.72 -8.19
CA LEU A 39 -6.63 -21.36 -8.44
C LEU A 39 -6.02 -20.72 -7.18
N ALA A 40 -6.77 -20.79 -6.06
CA ALA A 40 -6.32 -20.21 -4.79
C ALA A 40 -4.95 -20.74 -4.36
N GLY A 41 -4.69 -22.03 -4.55
CA GLY A 41 -3.38 -22.63 -4.24
C GLY A 41 -2.25 -22.10 -5.12
N VAL A 42 -2.48 -21.98 -6.43
CA VAL A 42 -1.47 -21.39 -7.35
C VAL A 42 -1.18 -19.94 -6.99
N LEU A 43 -2.22 -19.16 -6.67
CA LEU A 43 -2.08 -17.77 -6.24
C LEU A 43 -1.36 -17.67 -4.89
N ALA A 44 -1.65 -18.54 -3.93
CA ALA A 44 -0.99 -18.56 -2.63
C ALA A 44 0.51 -18.86 -2.77
N VAL A 45 0.88 -19.83 -3.61
CA VAL A 45 2.29 -20.09 -3.96
C VAL A 45 2.95 -18.85 -4.55
N ALA A 46 2.30 -18.21 -5.53
CA ALA A 46 2.85 -17.03 -6.19
C ALA A 46 3.03 -15.85 -5.21
N VAL A 47 2.03 -15.55 -4.38
CA VAL A 47 2.09 -14.48 -3.37
C VAL A 47 3.20 -14.76 -2.36
N THR A 48 3.30 -15.99 -1.85
CA THR A 48 4.31 -16.36 -0.87
C THR A 48 5.72 -16.31 -1.46
N ALA A 49 5.91 -16.77 -2.69
CA ALA A 49 7.20 -16.67 -3.39
C ALA A 49 7.62 -15.20 -3.63
N VAL A 50 6.66 -14.32 -3.97
CA VAL A 50 6.95 -12.87 -4.10
C VAL A 50 7.34 -12.26 -2.75
N ILE A 51 6.67 -12.61 -1.67
CA ILE A 51 7.04 -12.18 -0.31
C ILE A 51 8.44 -12.70 0.06
N ALA A 52 8.78 -13.92 -0.38
CA ALA A 52 10.13 -14.50 -0.21
C ALA A 52 11.20 -13.85 -1.13
N GLY A 53 10.82 -12.89 -1.98
CA GLY A 53 11.74 -12.10 -2.82
C GLY A 53 11.82 -12.53 -4.27
N CYS A 54 10.99 -13.47 -4.76
CA CYS A 54 10.94 -13.84 -6.16
C CYS A 54 10.37 -12.69 -7.01
N ARG A 55 11.02 -12.39 -8.15
CA ARG A 55 10.66 -11.24 -9.00
C ARG A 55 10.33 -11.62 -10.46
N SER A 56 10.19 -12.90 -10.75
CA SER A 56 9.82 -13.38 -12.09
C SER A 56 9.06 -14.69 -11.99
N PHE A 57 8.28 -15.03 -13.01
CA PHE A 57 7.58 -16.32 -13.06
C PHE A 57 8.54 -17.51 -13.03
N ALA A 58 9.73 -17.38 -13.63
CA ALA A 58 10.76 -18.39 -13.55
C ALA A 58 11.23 -18.63 -12.10
N ALA A 59 11.51 -17.52 -11.37
CA ALA A 59 11.91 -17.61 -9.97
C ALA A 59 10.80 -18.17 -9.08
N ILE A 60 9.54 -17.79 -9.32
CA ILE A 60 8.37 -18.35 -8.60
C ILE A 60 8.24 -19.85 -8.86
N GLY A 61 8.37 -20.28 -10.12
CA GLY A 61 8.31 -21.69 -10.49
C GLY A 61 9.44 -22.52 -9.86
N GLN A 62 10.67 -21.98 -9.84
CA GLN A 62 11.82 -22.61 -9.17
C GLN A 62 11.63 -22.70 -7.66
N TRP A 63 11.16 -21.62 -7.02
CA TRP A 63 10.86 -21.61 -5.60
C TRP A 63 9.80 -22.65 -5.25
N ALA A 64 8.73 -22.74 -6.04
CA ALA A 64 7.65 -23.71 -5.84
C ALA A 64 8.12 -25.16 -6.06
N ALA A 65 9.03 -25.40 -7.01
CA ALA A 65 9.60 -26.73 -7.28
C ALA A 65 10.49 -27.25 -6.16
N GLN A 66 10.99 -26.38 -5.27
CA GLN A 66 11.78 -26.74 -4.09
C GLN A 66 10.90 -27.10 -2.88
N ALA A 67 9.60 -26.78 -2.93
CA ALA A 67 8.66 -27.15 -1.87
C ALA A 67 8.37 -28.66 -1.94
N ASP A 68 8.39 -29.33 -0.80
CA ASP A 68 7.94 -30.71 -0.70
C ASP A 68 6.42 -30.85 -0.78
N ALA A 69 5.94 -32.09 -0.80
CA ALA A 69 4.50 -32.38 -0.93
C ALA A 69 3.68 -31.85 0.26
N GLU A 70 4.26 -31.81 1.46
CA GLU A 70 3.60 -31.29 2.66
C GLU A 70 3.38 -29.80 2.57
N HIS A 71 4.39 -29.03 2.21
CA HIS A 71 4.28 -27.59 1.98
C HIS A 71 3.36 -27.26 0.82
N LEU A 72 3.36 -28.06 -0.26
CA LEU A 72 2.41 -27.86 -1.37
C LEU A 72 0.96 -28.11 -0.92
N ALA A 73 0.74 -29.11 -0.05
CA ALA A 73 -0.58 -29.38 0.51
C ALA A 73 -1.10 -28.23 1.39
N GLU A 74 -0.22 -27.54 2.13
CA GLU A 74 -0.58 -26.31 2.88
C GLU A 74 -1.13 -25.20 1.99
N PHE A 75 -0.68 -25.13 0.74
CA PHE A 75 -1.25 -24.25 -0.30
C PHE A 75 -2.49 -24.82 -0.98
N GLY A 76 -3.04 -25.95 -0.52
CA GLY A 76 -4.18 -26.60 -1.14
C GLY A 76 -3.85 -27.30 -2.47
N LEU A 77 -2.56 -27.54 -2.75
CA LEU A 77 -2.12 -28.27 -3.95
C LEU A 77 -2.01 -29.76 -3.63
N THR A 78 -2.94 -30.55 -4.14
CA THR A 78 -3.02 -32.01 -3.88
C THR A 78 -2.07 -32.83 -4.75
N ARG A 79 -1.37 -32.22 -5.71
CA ARG A 79 -0.41 -32.88 -6.59
C ARG A 79 1.00 -32.82 -6.01
N THR A 80 1.80 -33.83 -6.31
CA THR A 80 3.20 -33.92 -5.88
C THR A 80 4.13 -32.98 -6.65
N SER A 81 3.64 -32.32 -7.69
CA SER A 81 4.41 -31.35 -8.48
C SER A 81 3.82 -29.96 -8.39
N ALA A 82 4.67 -28.94 -8.23
CA ALA A 82 4.30 -27.55 -8.25
C ALA A 82 3.92 -27.06 -9.67
N PRO A 83 3.17 -25.94 -9.79
CA PRO A 83 2.95 -25.28 -11.07
C PRO A 83 4.26 -24.72 -11.64
N ASP A 84 4.55 -25.01 -12.89
CA ASP A 84 5.72 -24.52 -13.62
C ASP A 84 5.56 -23.07 -14.11
N GLU A 85 6.67 -22.47 -14.57
CA GLU A 85 6.68 -21.09 -15.12
C GLU A 85 5.63 -20.89 -16.21
N SER A 86 5.47 -21.85 -17.13
CA SER A 86 4.55 -21.73 -18.27
C SER A 86 3.09 -21.71 -17.81
N THR A 87 2.77 -22.50 -16.80
CA THR A 87 1.45 -22.50 -16.13
C THR A 87 1.17 -21.18 -15.46
N LEU A 88 2.14 -20.66 -14.68
CA LEU A 88 2.01 -19.36 -14.02
C LEU A 88 1.82 -18.25 -15.05
N ARG A 89 2.64 -18.19 -16.08
CA ARG A 89 2.58 -17.16 -17.13
C ARG A 89 1.22 -17.15 -17.85
N LYS A 90 0.71 -18.33 -18.23
CA LYS A 90 -0.59 -18.46 -18.92
C LYS A 90 -1.75 -18.05 -18.00
N LEU A 91 -1.68 -18.39 -16.71
CA LEU A 91 -2.69 -18.04 -15.74
C LEU A 91 -2.72 -16.53 -15.50
N PHE A 92 -1.57 -15.95 -15.16
CA PHE A 92 -1.47 -14.51 -14.84
C PHE A 92 -1.72 -13.58 -16.05
N ALA A 93 -1.62 -14.10 -17.29
CA ALA A 93 -2.03 -13.34 -18.47
C ALA A 93 -3.57 -13.21 -18.60
N ARG A 94 -4.35 -14.02 -17.88
CA ARG A 94 -5.82 -14.10 -18.01
C ARG A 94 -6.55 -13.73 -16.72
N ILE A 95 -5.84 -13.67 -15.59
CA ILE A 95 -6.46 -13.42 -14.29
C ILE A 95 -7.01 -11.99 -14.21
N ASP A 96 -8.11 -11.84 -13.48
CA ASP A 96 -8.61 -10.53 -13.08
C ASP A 96 -7.64 -9.91 -12.05
N ALA A 97 -6.87 -8.92 -12.52
CA ALA A 97 -5.84 -8.27 -11.72
C ALA A 97 -6.44 -7.46 -10.55
N ASP A 98 -7.60 -6.85 -10.74
CA ASP A 98 -8.26 -6.03 -9.72
C ASP A 98 -8.85 -6.92 -8.62
N ALA A 99 -9.44 -8.07 -8.99
CA ALA A 99 -9.91 -9.06 -8.03
C ALA A 99 -8.77 -9.64 -7.19
N LEU A 100 -7.61 -9.93 -7.82
CA LEU A 100 -6.41 -10.41 -7.12
C LEU A 100 -5.85 -9.33 -6.18
N ASP A 101 -5.71 -8.09 -6.66
CA ASP A 101 -5.22 -6.96 -5.85
C ASP A 101 -6.12 -6.77 -4.62
N GLY A 102 -7.44 -6.74 -4.80
CA GLY A 102 -8.39 -6.62 -3.71
C GLY A 102 -8.32 -7.78 -2.70
N ALA A 103 -8.12 -9.02 -3.16
CA ALA A 103 -7.95 -10.17 -2.27
C ALA A 103 -6.66 -10.07 -1.44
N VAL A 104 -5.53 -9.80 -2.09
CA VAL A 104 -4.23 -9.64 -1.43
C VAL A 104 -4.24 -8.41 -0.50
N GLY A 105 -4.84 -7.30 -0.93
CA GLY A 105 -4.98 -6.08 -0.13
C GLY A 105 -5.75 -6.33 1.17
N ARG A 106 -6.91 -7.00 1.11
CA ARG A 106 -7.68 -7.39 2.32
C ARG A 106 -6.85 -8.27 3.26
N TRP A 107 -6.12 -9.24 2.71
CA TRP A 107 -5.26 -10.09 3.51
C TRP A 107 -4.12 -9.29 4.17
N MET A 108 -3.45 -8.41 3.44
CA MET A 108 -2.40 -7.53 3.96
C MET A 108 -2.95 -6.57 5.02
N TRP A 109 -4.14 -6.02 4.82
CA TRP A 109 -4.80 -5.13 5.79
C TRP A 109 -4.94 -5.74 7.16
N THR A 110 -5.30 -7.03 7.24
CA THR A 110 -5.44 -7.75 8.52
C THR A 110 -4.10 -8.10 9.18
N ARG A 111 -2.99 -8.01 8.46
CA ARG A 111 -1.64 -8.40 8.90
C ARG A 111 -0.74 -7.23 9.21
N THR A 112 -1.05 -6.07 8.71
CA THR A 112 -0.29 -4.87 8.98
C THR A 112 -0.60 -4.34 10.38
N ARG A 113 0.45 -3.91 11.09
CA ARG A 113 0.33 -3.42 12.47
C ARG A 113 -0.13 -1.97 12.48
N ILE A 114 -0.96 -1.64 13.45
CA ILE A 114 -1.25 -0.26 13.84
C ILE A 114 -0.13 0.18 14.79
N VAL A 115 0.58 1.26 14.47
CA VAL A 115 1.63 1.84 15.31
C VAL A 115 1.11 3.11 15.98
N GLY A 116 1.26 3.20 17.29
CA GLY A 116 0.78 4.37 18.04
C GLY A 116 -0.74 4.59 17.99
N GLY A 117 -1.52 3.53 17.79
CA GLY A 117 -2.98 3.59 17.71
C GLY A 117 -3.54 4.09 16.38
N ARG A 118 -2.69 4.41 15.40
CA ARG A 118 -3.11 4.88 14.06
C ARG A 118 -2.39 4.14 12.95
N ARG A 119 -3.09 3.87 11.86
CA ARG A 119 -2.50 3.42 10.62
C ARG A 119 -2.17 4.63 9.76
N VAL A 120 -0.96 4.66 9.19
CA VAL A 120 -0.55 5.71 8.26
C VAL A 120 -0.29 5.09 6.90
N ILE A 121 -1.05 5.54 5.90
CA ILE A 121 -0.88 5.10 4.51
C ILE A 121 -0.44 6.28 3.63
N ALA A 122 0.47 6.01 2.69
CA ALA A 122 0.84 6.95 1.66
C ALA A 122 0.20 6.56 0.33
N LEU A 123 -0.41 7.53 -0.35
CA LEU A 123 -0.77 7.35 -1.75
C LEU A 123 0.29 7.98 -2.65
N ASP A 124 0.79 7.19 -3.59
CA ASP A 124 1.81 7.65 -4.56
C ASP A 124 1.60 6.98 -5.92
N GLY A 125 1.77 7.77 -6.98
CA GLY A 125 1.72 7.30 -8.36
C GLY A 125 3.07 6.80 -8.84
N LYS A 126 3.09 5.59 -9.44
CA LYS A 126 4.30 4.98 -9.96
C LYS A 126 4.09 4.40 -11.35
N THR A 127 4.98 4.76 -12.28
CA THR A 127 5.05 4.10 -13.57
C THR A 127 5.86 2.82 -13.47
N VAL A 128 5.25 1.68 -13.84
CA VAL A 128 5.89 0.36 -13.82
C VAL A 128 6.81 0.23 -15.04
N ARG A 129 7.99 0.82 -14.96
CA ARG A 129 8.94 0.93 -16.11
C ARG A 129 9.33 -0.42 -16.71
N GLY A 130 9.37 -1.51 -15.92
CA GLY A 130 9.67 -2.86 -16.38
C GLY A 130 8.57 -3.52 -17.24
N ALA A 131 7.35 -2.96 -17.26
CA ALA A 131 6.21 -3.50 -18.00
C ALA A 131 5.98 -2.82 -19.35
N ARG A 132 7.02 -2.32 -20.03
CA ARG A 132 6.95 -1.65 -21.34
C ARG A 132 6.66 -2.59 -22.53
N THR A 133 6.43 -3.86 -22.29
CA THR A 133 6.18 -4.88 -23.31
C THR A 133 4.75 -4.88 -23.87
N ARG A 134 3.93 -3.87 -23.53
CA ARG A 134 2.60 -3.69 -24.13
C ARG A 134 2.74 -3.29 -25.61
N PRO A 135 1.79 -3.68 -26.49
CA PRO A 135 1.80 -3.33 -27.90
C PRO A 135 1.88 -1.82 -28.19
N ASP A 136 1.39 -0.99 -27.24
CA ASP A 136 1.42 0.47 -27.31
C ASP A 136 2.73 1.09 -26.78
N GLY A 137 3.68 0.27 -26.31
CA GLY A 137 4.96 0.70 -25.74
C GLY A 137 4.86 1.51 -24.44
N LYS A 138 3.65 1.68 -23.88
CA LYS A 138 3.42 2.44 -22.64
C LYS A 138 3.48 1.54 -21.42
N ALA A 139 4.27 1.95 -20.44
CA ALA A 139 4.28 1.30 -19.13
C ALA A 139 3.00 1.67 -18.35
N PRO A 140 2.36 0.73 -17.65
CA PRO A 140 1.22 1.05 -16.80
C PRO A 140 1.63 2.03 -15.70
N HIS A 141 0.76 2.99 -15.43
CA HIS A 141 0.87 3.91 -14.31
C HIS A 141 -0.13 3.47 -13.24
N LEU A 142 0.32 3.29 -12.01
CA LEU A 142 -0.49 2.81 -10.89
C LEU A 142 -0.45 3.82 -9.77
N ILE A 143 -1.60 4.04 -9.12
CA ILE A 143 -1.68 4.64 -7.79
C ILE A 143 -1.72 3.50 -6.78
N ALA A 144 -0.88 3.57 -5.76
CA ALA A 144 -0.79 2.56 -4.71
C ALA A 144 -0.99 3.18 -3.32
N ALA A 145 -1.67 2.45 -2.44
CA ALA A 145 -1.78 2.74 -1.02
C ALA A 145 -0.73 1.93 -0.26
N PHE A 146 0.28 2.60 0.28
CA PHE A 146 1.42 2.01 0.96
C PHE A 146 1.32 2.22 2.47
N ASP A 147 1.32 1.14 3.25
CA ASP A 147 1.39 1.19 4.70
C ASP A 147 2.82 1.47 5.17
N HIS A 148 3.03 2.59 5.84
CA HIS A 148 4.34 3.02 6.30
C HIS A 148 4.95 2.09 7.37
N ALA A 149 4.13 1.51 8.23
CA ALA A 149 4.59 0.67 9.32
C ALA A 149 4.96 -0.75 8.86
N ALA A 150 4.16 -1.28 7.93
CA ALA A 150 4.37 -2.63 7.41
C ALA A 150 5.32 -2.68 6.22
N GLY A 151 5.55 -1.54 5.53
CA GLY A 151 6.31 -1.51 4.29
C GLY A 151 5.61 -2.26 3.14
N ALA A 152 4.27 -2.27 3.13
CA ALA A 152 3.48 -3.09 2.23
C ALA A 152 2.43 -2.27 1.47
N VAL A 153 2.13 -2.68 0.24
CA VAL A 153 1.02 -2.14 -0.56
C VAL A 153 -0.27 -2.82 -0.13
N LEU A 154 -1.29 -2.02 0.19
CA LEU A 154 -2.60 -2.47 0.66
C LEU A 154 -3.64 -2.50 -0.45
N GLY A 155 -3.37 -1.87 -1.57
CA GLY A 155 -4.20 -1.82 -2.76
C GLY A 155 -3.59 -0.90 -3.80
N GLN A 156 -3.97 -1.09 -5.04
CA GLN A 156 -3.53 -0.26 -6.16
C GLN A 156 -4.60 -0.16 -7.24
N VAL A 157 -4.57 0.91 -8.00
CA VAL A 157 -5.48 1.15 -9.12
C VAL A 157 -4.69 1.65 -10.32
N ALA A 158 -5.01 1.14 -11.51
CA ALA A 158 -4.43 1.63 -12.74
C ALA A 158 -4.97 3.02 -13.08
N VAL A 159 -4.07 3.92 -13.48
CA VAL A 159 -4.45 5.24 -14.00
C VAL A 159 -4.74 5.11 -15.49
N ASP A 160 -5.95 5.47 -15.88
CA ASP A 160 -6.34 5.49 -17.28
C ASP A 160 -5.45 6.43 -18.10
N ALA A 161 -5.08 6.00 -19.31
CA ALA A 161 -4.22 6.79 -20.21
C ALA A 161 -4.82 8.16 -20.59
N LYS A 162 -6.15 8.33 -20.47
CA LYS A 162 -6.89 9.56 -20.75
C LYS A 162 -7.27 10.34 -19.48
N SER A 163 -6.92 9.84 -18.29
CA SER A 163 -7.23 10.42 -16.99
C SER A 163 -5.95 10.86 -16.28
N ASN A 164 -6.10 11.57 -15.16
CA ASN A 164 -5.00 11.90 -14.26
C ASN A 164 -5.08 11.04 -12.98
N GLU A 165 -4.09 11.18 -12.11
CA GLU A 165 -3.98 10.41 -10.87
C GLU A 165 -5.09 10.71 -9.85
N ILE A 166 -5.70 11.90 -9.90
CA ILE A 166 -6.67 12.34 -8.87
C ILE A 166 -7.92 11.46 -8.81
N PRO A 167 -8.62 11.15 -9.93
CA PRO A 167 -9.74 10.22 -9.90
C PRO A 167 -9.34 8.82 -9.45
N ALA A 168 -8.21 8.30 -9.92
CA ALA A 168 -7.71 6.97 -9.55
C ALA A 168 -7.41 6.89 -8.04
N ALA A 169 -6.80 7.93 -7.46
CA ALA A 169 -6.56 8.03 -6.03
C ALA A 169 -7.86 8.00 -5.22
N ARG A 170 -8.91 8.72 -5.67
CA ARG A 170 -10.22 8.70 -5.02
C ARG A 170 -10.89 7.32 -5.12
N THR A 171 -10.80 6.66 -6.27
CA THR A 171 -11.30 5.29 -6.46
C THR A 171 -10.62 4.33 -5.48
N LEU A 172 -9.29 4.42 -5.36
CA LEU A 172 -8.54 3.60 -4.41
C LEU A 172 -8.96 3.87 -2.96
N LEU A 173 -9.04 5.15 -2.56
CA LEU A 173 -9.46 5.54 -1.20
C LEU A 173 -10.87 5.06 -0.87
N ALA A 174 -11.81 5.15 -1.81
CA ALA A 174 -13.19 4.70 -1.62
C ALA A 174 -13.31 3.18 -1.39
N GLY A 175 -12.31 2.40 -1.83
CA GLY A 175 -12.24 0.95 -1.61
C GLY A 175 -11.57 0.55 -0.29
N LEU A 176 -11.05 1.51 0.50
CA LEU A 176 -10.34 1.24 1.75
C LEU A 176 -11.19 1.62 2.97
N GLU A 177 -11.03 0.87 4.07
CA GLU A 177 -11.58 1.27 5.38
C GLU A 177 -10.69 2.37 5.97
N LEU A 178 -11.20 3.61 6.02
CA LEU A 178 -10.41 4.76 6.44
C LEU A 178 -10.59 5.17 7.91
N THR A 179 -11.49 4.53 8.64
CA THR A 179 -11.74 4.84 10.06
C THR A 179 -10.45 4.74 10.88
N GLY A 180 -10.01 5.85 11.47
CA GLY A 180 -8.77 5.92 12.25
C GLY A 180 -7.48 5.79 11.43
N VAL A 181 -7.55 5.93 10.11
CA VAL A 181 -6.40 5.95 9.20
C VAL A 181 -5.96 7.37 8.92
N THR A 182 -4.65 7.61 8.90
CA THR A 182 -4.07 8.86 8.39
C THR A 182 -3.53 8.65 6.98
N VAL A 183 -4.07 9.38 6.03
CA VAL A 183 -3.66 9.34 4.61
C VAL A 183 -2.65 10.44 4.33
N THR A 184 -1.48 10.10 3.79
CA THR A 184 -0.49 11.07 3.34
C THR A 184 -0.44 11.12 1.83
N MET A 185 -0.44 12.32 1.25
CA MET A 185 -0.45 12.53 -0.19
C MET A 185 0.41 13.74 -0.57
N ASP A 186 0.89 13.75 -1.81
CA ASP A 186 1.62 14.89 -2.33
C ASP A 186 0.68 16.07 -2.71
N ALA A 187 1.28 17.17 -3.18
CA ALA A 187 0.54 18.40 -3.45
C ALA A 187 -0.50 18.26 -4.57
N MET A 188 -0.29 17.41 -5.56
CA MET A 188 -1.23 17.23 -6.67
C MET A 188 -2.60 16.71 -6.17
N HIS A 189 -2.58 15.88 -5.15
CA HIS A 189 -3.77 15.28 -4.55
C HIS A 189 -4.45 16.17 -3.49
N THR A 190 -3.87 17.34 -3.17
CA THR A 190 -4.47 18.31 -2.24
C THR A 190 -5.67 18.97 -2.91
N GLN A 191 -6.85 18.36 -2.76
CA GLN A 191 -8.12 18.75 -3.35
C GLN A 191 -9.22 18.70 -2.28
N THR A 192 -10.16 19.65 -2.35
CA THR A 192 -11.30 19.71 -1.42
C THR A 192 -12.08 18.40 -1.38
N ASP A 193 -12.42 17.85 -2.56
CA ASP A 193 -13.20 16.60 -2.64
C ASP A 193 -12.43 15.39 -2.06
N THR A 194 -11.09 15.34 -2.22
CA THR A 194 -10.27 14.27 -1.64
C THR A 194 -10.25 14.38 -0.12
N ALA A 195 -10.12 15.60 0.42
CA ALA A 195 -10.21 15.84 1.86
C ALA A 195 -11.58 15.45 2.41
N THR A 196 -12.65 15.84 1.74
CA THR A 196 -14.04 15.49 2.10
C THR A 196 -14.25 13.98 2.11
N LEU A 197 -13.78 13.27 1.08
CA LEU A 197 -13.88 11.81 1.00
C LEU A 197 -13.22 11.14 2.22
N ILE A 198 -11.98 11.53 2.55
CA ILE A 198 -11.23 10.94 3.66
C ILE A 198 -11.92 11.22 5.00
N THR A 199 -12.31 12.47 5.25
CA THR A 199 -12.92 12.86 6.53
C THR A 199 -14.31 12.29 6.71
N THR A 200 -15.12 12.21 5.65
CA THR A 200 -16.44 11.56 5.69
C THR A 200 -16.34 10.07 5.98
N ALA A 201 -15.25 9.41 5.53
CA ALA A 201 -14.97 8.02 5.82
C ALA A 201 -14.29 7.79 7.19
N GLY A 202 -14.22 8.82 8.06
CA GLY A 202 -13.64 8.73 9.41
C GLY A 202 -12.12 8.69 9.46
N GLY A 203 -11.45 9.06 8.37
CA GLY A 203 -10.00 9.17 8.27
C GLY A 203 -9.48 10.58 8.51
N ASP A 204 -8.18 10.67 8.73
CA ASP A 204 -7.42 11.92 8.79
C ASP A 204 -6.48 12.01 7.57
N TYR A 205 -5.97 13.20 7.29
CA TYR A 205 -5.01 13.37 6.20
C TYR A 205 -3.82 14.26 6.58
N VAL A 206 -2.70 14.05 5.87
CA VAL A 206 -1.58 14.97 5.84
C VAL A 206 -1.29 15.31 4.38
N PHE A 207 -1.68 16.51 3.95
CA PHE A 207 -1.51 16.99 2.59
C PHE A 207 -0.38 18.00 2.48
N THR A 208 0.36 17.94 1.39
CA THR A 208 1.33 18.97 1.03
C THR A 208 0.63 20.06 0.23
N VAL A 209 0.56 21.28 0.77
CA VAL A 209 -0.01 22.44 0.07
C VAL A 209 1.09 23.21 -0.65
N LYS A 210 0.92 23.40 -1.95
CA LYS A 210 1.83 24.18 -2.81
C LYS A 210 1.03 25.16 -3.69
N ALA A 211 1.67 25.70 -4.72
CA ALA A 211 1.06 26.64 -5.66
C ALA A 211 -0.14 26.09 -6.48
N ASN A 212 -0.37 24.78 -6.46
CA ASN A 212 -1.59 24.18 -7.03
C ASN A 212 -2.87 24.57 -6.29
N MET A 213 -2.74 25.02 -5.02
CA MET A 213 -3.83 25.57 -4.20
C MET A 213 -3.40 26.98 -3.69
N PRO A 214 -3.29 27.99 -4.56
CA PRO A 214 -2.63 29.25 -4.23
C PRO A 214 -3.28 29.96 -3.05
N THR A 215 -4.60 30.05 -3.02
CA THR A 215 -5.34 30.71 -1.93
C THR A 215 -5.12 30.01 -0.58
N LEU A 216 -5.16 28.68 -0.54
CA LEU A 216 -4.90 27.92 0.69
C LEU A 216 -3.45 28.04 1.11
N HIS A 217 -2.52 27.97 0.14
CA HIS A 217 -1.09 28.13 0.39
C HIS A 217 -0.77 29.49 1.01
N ASP A 218 -1.31 30.58 0.44
CA ASP A 218 -1.07 31.94 0.94
C ASP A 218 -1.68 32.15 2.34
N LYS A 219 -2.89 31.63 2.57
CA LYS A 219 -3.49 31.66 3.90
C LYS A 219 -2.63 30.95 4.94
N LEU A 220 -2.16 29.74 4.64
CA LEU A 220 -1.29 28.97 5.55
C LEU A 220 0.08 29.62 5.73
N LYS A 221 0.65 30.22 4.69
CA LYS A 221 1.94 30.92 4.75
C LYS A 221 1.90 32.12 5.68
N ASN A 222 0.78 32.83 5.70
CA ASN A 222 0.57 34.05 6.48
C ASN A 222 0.13 33.82 7.94
N LEU A 223 0.07 32.55 8.40
CA LEU A 223 -0.12 32.26 9.82
C LEU A 223 1.05 32.83 10.65
N PRO A 224 0.84 33.17 11.94
CA PRO A 224 1.86 33.79 12.81
C PRO A 224 2.93 32.76 13.23
N TRP A 225 3.71 32.26 12.27
CA TRP A 225 4.72 31.23 12.47
C TRP A 225 5.86 31.66 13.40
N SER A 226 6.07 32.98 13.58
CA SER A 226 7.03 33.52 14.57
C SER A 226 6.70 33.06 15.96
N ASP A 227 5.41 33.06 16.31
CA ASP A 227 4.90 32.85 17.66
C ASP A 227 4.71 31.35 17.99
N VAL A 228 4.81 30.49 16.97
CA VAL A 228 4.65 29.04 17.13
C VAL A 228 5.94 28.39 17.63
N PRO A 229 5.92 27.66 18.75
CA PRO A 229 7.07 26.92 19.27
C PRO A 229 7.62 25.94 18.23
N ALA A 230 8.93 25.82 18.19
CA ALA A 230 9.63 24.94 17.26
C ALA A 230 10.21 23.72 17.95
N THR A 231 9.86 22.52 17.49
CA THR A 231 10.55 21.29 17.85
C THR A 231 11.72 21.07 16.87
N ARG A 232 12.91 20.80 17.41
CA ARG A 232 14.12 20.58 16.62
C ARG A 232 14.68 19.19 16.86
N GLN A 233 15.02 18.50 15.79
CA GLN A 233 15.72 17.23 15.83
C GLN A 233 16.99 17.31 14.98
N THR A 234 18.12 16.97 15.57
CA THR A 234 19.40 16.93 14.87
C THR A 234 19.85 15.49 14.73
N THR A 235 20.17 15.08 13.50
CA THR A 235 20.75 13.77 13.18
C THR A 235 22.11 13.97 12.55
N THR A 236 23.09 13.15 12.94
CA THR A 236 24.43 13.14 12.36
C THR A 236 24.63 11.80 11.67
N GLY A 237 25.05 11.79 10.40
CA GLY A 237 25.33 10.59 9.65
C GLY A 237 26.10 10.90 8.37
N ARG A 238 26.99 10.01 7.96
CA ARG A 238 27.81 10.13 6.73
C ARG A 238 28.54 11.47 6.62
N GLY A 239 29.09 11.99 7.75
CA GLY A 239 29.79 13.27 7.77
C GLY A 239 28.90 14.52 7.63
N GLN A 240 27.59 14.37 7.66
CA GLN A 240 26.63 15.49 7.59
C GLN A 240 25.83 15.60 8.88
N ARG A 241 25.63 16.84 9.34
CA ARG A 241 24.73 17.18 10.45
C ARG A 241 23.47 17.81 9.86
N VAL A 242 22.33 17.13 10.02
CA VAL A 242 21.04 17.62 9.52
C VAL A 242 20.15 17.99 10.70
N THR A 243 19.77 19.26 10.80
CA THR A 243 18.79 19.73 11.78
C THR A 243 17.44 19.92 11.09
N ARG A 244 16.43 19.21 11.57
CA ARG A 244 15.04 19.37 11.14
C ARG A 244 14.28 20.15 12.19
N THR A 245 13.53 21.14 11.73
CA THR A 245 12.68 21.98 12.59
C THR A 245 11.24 21.80 12.17
N ILE A 246 10.37 21.52 13.12
CA ILE A 246 8.93 21.40 12.90
C ILE A 246 8.23 22.44 13.77
N LYS A 247 7.30 23.17 13.17
CA LYS A 247 6.32 24.01 13.86
C LYS A 247 4.93 23.50 13.49
N VAL A 248 3.99 23.46 14.43
CA VAL A 248 2.62 23.04 14.19
C VAL A 248 1.69 24.09 14.80
N ALA A 249 0.77 24.61 14.00
CA ALA A 249 -0.24 25.57 14.42
C ALA A 249 -1.63 25.03 14.16
N ALA A 250 -2.60 25.36 15.00
CA ALA A 250 -4.01 25.15 14.68
C ALA A 250 -4.38 25.93 13.41
N VAL A 251 -5.22 25.35 12.59
CA VAL A 251 -5.78 26.04 11.42
C VAL A 251 -6.98 26.86 11.89
N PRO A 252 -6.99 28.19 11.75
CA PRO A 252 -8.12 29.00 12.13
C PRO A 252 -9.35 28.73 11.27
N ASP A 253 -10.56 28.95 11.81
CA ASP A 253 -11.83 28.65 11.14
C ASP A 253 -12.03 29.43 9.83
N TRP A 254 -11.38 30.60 9.67
CA TRP A 254 -11.43 31.36 8.41
C TRP A 254 -10.67 30.71 7.25
N ILE A 255 -9.87 29.65 7.52
CA ILE A 255 -9.26 28.80 6.50
C ILE A 255 -10.21 27.62 6.23
N ALA A 256 -11.18 27.86 5.34
CA ALA A 256 -12.17 26.84 4.99
C ALA A 256 -11.56 25.76 4.09
N PHE A 257 -11.07 24.67 4.71
CA PHE A 257 -10.64 23.47 4.02
C PHE A 257 -11.11 22.23 4.81
N PRO A 258 -11.79 21.24 4.19
CA PRO A 258 -12.48 20.17 4.91
C PRO A 258 -11.57 19.40 5.87
N GLY A 259 -11.92 19.37 7.16
CA GLY A 259 -11.19 18.63 8.20
C GLY A 259 -9.80 19.17 8.53
N ALA A 260 -9.43 20.36 8.05
CA ALA A 260 -8.13 20.95 8.36
C ALA A 260 -8.08 21.41 9.82
N ALA A 261 -7.33 20.69 10.65
CA ALA A 261 -7.16 20.99 12.07
C ALA A 261 -5.81 21.66 12.38
N GLN A 262 -4.76 21.25 11.69
CA GLN A 262 -3.40 21.71 11.93
C GLN A 262 -2.63 21.99 10.63
N GLY A 263 -1.80 23.01 10.64
CA GLY A 263 -0.86 23.32 9.58
C GLY A 263 0.58 23.27 10.06
N ARG A 264 1.53 22.97 9.16
CA ARG A 264 2.97 23.08 9.40
C ARG A 264 3.66 23.71 8.18
N PRO A 265 4.63 24.60 8.36
CA PRO A 265 5.41 25.09 7.24
C PRO A 265 6.27 23.96 6.65
N ALA A 266 6.52 24.03 5.35
CA ALA A 266 7.49 23.12 4.72
C ALA A 266 8.85 23.28 5.40
N PRO A 267 9.62 22.18 5.60
CA PRO A 267 10.95 22.28 6.17
C PRO A 267 11.84 23.15 5.27
N ALA A 268 12.41 24.22 5.85
CA ALA A 268 13.43 24.98 5.17
C ALA A 268 14.70 24.10 5.10
N HIS A 269 15.06 23.63 3.92
CA HIS A 269 16.33 22.97 3.68
C HIS A 269 17.43 24.05 3.68
N ARG A 270 18.07 24.28 4.82
CA ARG A 270 19.36 24.94 4.85
C ARG A 270 20.42 23.89 4.55
N HIS A 271 20.95 23.88 3.34
CA HIS A 271 22.26 23.30 3.06
C HIS A 271 23.30 24.13 3.78
N GLN A 272 23.79 23.68 4.92
CA GLN A 272 25.04 24.20 5.45
C GLN A 272 26.16 23.57 4.60
N GLY A 273 26.83 24.41 3.80
CA GLY A 273 28.00 24.04 3.02
C GLY A 273 29.08 23.42 3.92
N ARG A 274 29.89 22.56 3.32
CA ARG A 274 31.12 22.02 3.91
C ARG A 274 31.92 23.17 4.55
N PRO A 275 32.48 22.94 5.75
CA PRO A 275 33.55 23.80 6.20
C PRO A 275 34.67 23.76 5.14
N GLN A 276 35.09 24.89 4.64
CA GLN A 276 36.34 25.00 3.91
C GLN A 276 37.44 24.84 4.95
N ASP A 277 38.08 23.69 4.96
CA ASP A 277 39.35 23.50 5.68
C ASP A 277 40.39 24.38 5.00
N GLY A 278 40.85 25.38 5.78
CA GLY A 278 42.04 26.18 5.46
C GLY A 278 43.32 25.46 5.90
#